data_197df4974e03af557c64836447e4b537
#
_entry.id   197df4974e03af557c64836447e4b537
#
_cell.length_a   1.000
_cell.length_b   1.000
_cell.length_c   1.000
_cell.angle_alpha   90.00
_cell.angle_beta   90.00
_cell.angle_gamma   90.00
#
_symmetry.space_group_name_H-M   'P 1'
#
loop_
_entity.id
_entity.type
_entity.pdbx_description
1 polymer ?
#
loop_
_entity_poly.entity_id
_entity_poly.type
_entity_poly.pdbx_seq_one_letter_code
_entity_poly.pdbx_strand_id
1 'polypeptide(L)'
;MQEAEGHSAPSGSTREKKRPRKFSSYSALLSQIIDSEPCSFDEANKLQVWRDAMMEEYQSIMKNDVWEIVPRPQGKFVVTSKWLYKVKHAADGSIEKYKARFVARGFSQKEGINYEETFAPVARYTSIRTIIAIASIMGWKLH
;
A
#
# COMPACT_ATOMS: atom_id res chain seq x y z
N MET A 1 -3.22 30.40 -65.85
CA MET A 1 -3.52 31.04 -64.59
C MET A 1 -4.62 30.23 -63.92
N GLN A 2 -4.30 29.36 -63.04
CA GLN A 2 -5.25 28.57 -62.22
C GLN A 2 -4.92 28.81 -60.78
N GLU A 3 -5.89 29.34 -60.06
CA GLU A 3 -5.84 29.61 -58.63
C GLU A 3 -5.95 28.30 -57.84
N ALA A 4 -5.07 28.11 -56.85
CA ALA A 4 -5.09 26.98 -55.97
C ALA A 4 -6.03 27.30 -54.79
N GLU A 5 -7.14 26.57 -54.67
CA GLU A 5 -8.04 26.61 -53.53
C GLU A 5 -7.36 25.99 -52.27
N GLY A 6 -7.28 26.81 -51.22
CA GLY A 6 -6.79 26.40 -49.93
C GLY A 6 -7.83 25.54 -49.18
N HIS A 7 -7.48 24.30 -48.91
CA HIS A 7 -8.23 23.45 -48.01
C HIS A 7 -7.95 23.86 -46.53
N SER A 8 -8.96 24.45 -45.89
CA SER A 8 -8.93 24.69 -44.46
C SER A 8 -9.21 23.38 -43.69
N ALA A 9 -8.29 23.01 -42.81
CA ALA A 9 -8.46 21.87 -41.92
C ALA A 9 -9.60 22.12 -40.92
N PRO A 10 -10.40 21.09 -40.55
CA PRO A 10 -11.47 21.25 -39.56
C PRO A 10 -10.90 21.55 -38.19
N SER A 11 -11.40 22.61 -37.55
CA SER A 11 -11.06 23.00 -36.18
C SER A 11 -11.49 21.89 -35.20
N GLY A 12 -10.53 21.23 -34.59
CA GLY A 12 -10.78 20.23 -33.55
C GLY A 12 -11.45 20.88 -32.33
N SER A 13 -12.68 20.51 -32.05
CA SER A 13 -13.40 20.84 -30.83
C SER A 13 -12.65 20.32 -29.65
N THR A 14 -12.00 21.20 -28.90
CA THR A 14 -11.35 20.88 -27.60
C THR A 14 -12.45 20.67 -26.58
N ARG A 15 -12.99 19.45 -26.53
CA ARG A 15 -13.95 19.05 -25.52
C ARG A 15 -13.25 18.99 -24.16
N GLU A 16 -13.49 19.97 -23.31
CA GLU A 16 -13.06 19.95 -21.93
C GLU A 16 -13.52 18.64 -21.26
N LYS A 17 -12.57 17.77 -20.86
CA LYS A 17 -12.87 16.54 -20.13
C LYS A 17 -13.28 16.91 -18.71
N LYS A 18 -14.55 17.18 -18.46
CA LYS A 18 -15.12 17.29 -17.12
C LYS A 18 -14.97 15.94 -16.43
N ARG A 19 -14.21 15.89 -15.33
CA ARG A 19 -14.15 14.70 -14.47
C ARG A 19 -15.56 14.36 -14.00
N PRO A 20 -15.97 13.08 -14.05
CA PRO A 20 -17.28 12.67 -13.58
C PRO A 20 -17.45 13.06 -12.10
N ARG A 21 -18.58 13.68 -11.74
CA ARG A 21 -18.93 14.06 -10.36
C ARG A 21 -18.79 12.90 -9.33
N LYS A 22 -18.93 11.69 -9.81
CA LYS A 22 -18.79 10.42 -9.08
C LYS A 22 -17.44 10.25 -8.38
N PHE A 23 -16.36 10.91 -8.85
CA PHE A 23 -15.03 10.79 -8.27
C PHE A 23 -14.60 11.97 -7.37
N SER A 24 -15.39 13.06 -7.32
CA SER A 24 -15.06 14.21 -6.48
C SER A 24 -15.22 13.89 -4.97
N SER A 25 -16.24 13.13 -4.59
CA SER A 25 -16.44 12.67 -3.22
C SER A 25 -15.40 11.64 -2.80
N TYR A 26 -14.99 10.75 -3.69
CA TYR A 26 -13.89 9.82 -3.43
C TYR A 26 -12.54 10.52 -3.23
N SER A 27 -12.25 11.55 -4.03
CA SER A 27 -11.01 12.33 -3.87
C SER A 27 -11.00 13.10 -2.56
N ALA A 28 -12.13 13.66 -2.13
CA ALA A 28 -12.25 14.34 -0.84
C ALA A 28 -12.11 13.37 0.34
N LEU A 29 -12.71 12.17 0.26
CA LEU A 29 -12.56 11.11 1.26
C LEU A 29 -11.10 10.61 1.35
N LEU A 30 -10.46 10.41 0.20
CA LEU A 30 -9.04 10.01 0.16
C LEU A 30 -8.12 11.09 0.73
N SER A 31 -8.40 12.38 0.49
CA SER A 31 -7.63 13.48 1.08
C SER A 31 -7.77 13.48 2.61
N GLN A 32 -8.97 13.33 3.14
CA GLN A 32 -9.19 13.28 4.59
C GLN A 32 -8.49 12.08 5.25
N ILE A 33 -8.45 10.93 4.58
CA ILE A 33 -7.75 9.75 5.07
C ILE A 33 -6.23 9.97 5.04
N ILE A 34 -5.71 10.58 3.99
CA ILE A 34 -4.28 10.88 3.84
C ILE A 34 -3.85 11.93 4.87
N ASP A 35 -4.66 12.96 5.10
CA ASP A 35 -4.38 14.02 6.07
C ASP A 35 -4.38 13.52 7.53
N SER A 36 -4.99 12.37 7.81
CA SER A 36 -5.03 11.77 9.14
C SER A 36 -3.90 10.78 9.43
N GLU A 37 -3.19 10.30 8.40
CA GLU A 37 -2.08 9.34 8.54
C GLU A 37 -0.74 10.09 8.58
N PRO A 38 0.07 9.94 9.65
CA PRO A 38 1.36 10.63 9.75
C PRO A 38 2.36 10.10 8.70
N CYS A 39 3.11 11.02 8.11
CA CYS A 39 4.13 10.71 7.11
C CYS A 39 5.47 10.33 7.73
N SER A 40 5.70 10.63 9.01
CA SER A 40 6.96 10.40 9.71
C SER A 40 6.75 9.92 11.15
N PHE A 41 7.82 9.32 11.72
CA PHE A 41 7.84 8.96 13.12
C PHE A 41 7.65 10.18 14.04
N ASP A 42 8.30 11.31 13.73
CA ASP A 42 8.23 12.51 14.54
C ASP A 42 6.83 13.11 14.58
N GLU A 43 6.10 13.00 13.48
CA GLU A 43 4.71 13.41 13.41
C GLU A 43 3.81 12.47 14.20
N ALA A 44 3.93 11.17 14.02
CA ALA A 44 3.19 10.15 14.75
C ALA A 44 3.42 10.26 16.26
N ASN A 45 4.67 10.49 16.67
CA ASN A 45 5.03 10.56 18.09
C ASN A 45 4.41 11.75 18.83
N LYS A 46 3.90 12.76 18.12
CA LYS A 46 3.17 13.89 18.73
C LYS A 46 1.76 13.51 19.21
N LEU A 47 1.17 12.48 18.61
CA LEU A 47 -0.21 12.06 18.86
C LEU A 47 -0.26 10.77 19.68
N GLN A 48 -1.01 10.78 20.79
CA GLN A 48 -1.11 9.63 21.70
C GLN A 48 -1.59 8.38 20.97
N VAL A 49 -2.61 8.51 20.12
CA VAL A 49 -3.21 7.38 19.38
C VAL A 49 -2.20 6.61 18.52
N TRP A 50 -1.20 7.30 17.98
CA TRP A 50 -0.15 6.67 17.21
C TRP A 50 0.95 6.07 18.09
N ARG A 51 1.25 6.69 19.24
CA ARG A 51 2.15 6.10 20.24
C ARG A 51 1.60 4.77 20.75
N ASP A 52 0.31 4.73 21.04
CA ASP A 52 -0.36 3.52 21.51
C ASP A 52 -0.35 2.43 20.41
N ALA A 53 -0.63 2.79 19.16
CA ALA A 53 -0.56 1.86 18.03
C ALA A 53 0.86 1.32 17.77
N MET A 54 1.89 2.16 17.93
CA MET A 54 3.29 1.72 17.83
C MET A 54 3.69 0.81 19.00
N MET A 55 3.22 1.10 20.20
CA MET A 55 3.47 0.26 21.39
C MET A 55 2.80 -1.11 21.25
N GLU A 56 1.57 -1.16 20.73
CA GLU A 56 0.86 -2.42 20.45
C GLU A 56 1.65 -3.29 19.46
N GLU A 57 2.15 -2.71 18.37
CA GLU A 57 2.97 -3.43 17.39
C GLU A 57 4.28 -3.93 18.01
N TYR A 58 4.97 -3.10 18.77
CA TYR A 58 6.19 -3.49 19.47
C TYR A 58 5.96 -4.66 20.44
N GLN A 59 4.92 -4.58 21.26
CA GLN A 59 4.54 -5.66 22.17
C GLN A 59 4.19 -6.95 21.42
N SER A 60 3.51 -6.85 20.29
CA SER A 60 3.21 -8.00 19.43
C SER A 60 4.48 -8.67 18.91
N ILE A 61 5.44 -7.89 18.44
CA ILE A 61 6.74 -8.39 17.96
C ILE A 61 7.49 -9.11 19.09
N MET A 62 7.56 -8.50 20.27
CA MET A 62 8.24 -9.09 21.42
C MET A 62 7.56 -10.36 21.93
N LYS A 63 6.22 -10.37 21.97
CA LYS A 63 5.44 -11.54 22.41
C LYS A 63 5.62 -12.74 21.47
N ASN A 64 5.80 -12.48 20.17
CA ASN A 64 5.98 -13.54 19.17
C ASN A 64 7.44 -13.94 18.96
N ASP A 65 8.36 -13.37 19.75
CA ASP A 65 9.81 -13.66 19.69
C ASP A 65 10.39 -13.54 18.27
N VAL A 66 9.94 -12.51 17.53
CA VAL A 66 10.30 -12.32 16.11
C VAL A 66 11.72 -11.81 15.93
N TRP A 67 12.25 -11.09 16.92
CA TRP A 67 13.57 -10.47 16.90
C TRP A 67 14.10 -10.20 18.31
N GLU A 68 15.40 -10.00 18.40
CA GLU A 68 16.07 -9.53 19.62
C GLU A 68 16.83 -8.21 19.36
N ILE A 69 17.02 -7.44 20.41
CA ILE A 69 17.82 -6.22 20.35
C ILE A 69 19.28 -6.58 20.60
N VAL A 70 20.11 -6.36 19.59
CA VAL A 70 21.54 -6.61 19.66
C VAL A 70 22.35 -5.33 19.42
N PRO A 71 23.59 -5.22 19.94
CA PRO A 71 24.49 -4.12 19.59
C PRO A 71 24.71 -4.05 18.09
N ARG A 72 24.76 -2.83 17.56
CA ARG A 72 24.96 -2.64 16.11
C ARG A 72 26.32 -3.23 15.67
N PRO A 73 26.31 -4.18 14.71
CA PRO A 73 27.54 -4.79 14.22
C PRO A 73 28.41 -3.77 13.49
N GLN A 74 29.70 -3.72 13.82
CA GLN A 74 30.64 -2.82 13.17
C GLN A 74 30.99 -3.30 11.76
N GLY A 75 31.10 -2.37 10.81
CA GLY A 75 31.48 -2.69 9.43
C GLY A 75 30.46 -3.50 8.63
N LYS A 76 29.28 -3.79 9.18
CA LYS A 76 28.21 -4.51 8.47
C LYS A 76 27.15 -3.54 7.95
N PHE A 77 26.63 -3.87 6.77
CA PHE A 77 25.47 -3.15 6.21
C PHE A 77 24.20 -3.60 6.98
N VAL A 78 23.52 -2.63 7.57
CA VAL A 78 22.28 -2.87 8.30
C VAL A 78 21.08 -2.49 7.44
N VAL A 79 20.15 -3.40 7.29
CA VAL A 79 18.88 -3.14 6.61
C VAL A 79 18.10 -2.08 7.39
N THR A 80 17.68 -1.03 6.70
CA THR A 80 16.91 0.03 7.33
C THR A 80 15.44 -0.36 7.48
N SER A 81 14.75 0.29 8.40
CA SER A 81 13.34 0.05 8.70
C SER A 81 12.53 1.34 8.59
N LYS A 82 11.22 1.22 8.59
CA LYS A 82 10.28 2.34 8.67
C LYS A 82 8.99 1.94 9.36
N TRP A 83 8.32 2.93 9.92
CA TRP A 83 6.94 2.78 10.36
C TRP A 83 5.98 3.03 9.20
N LEU A 84 4.91 2.25 9.17
CA LEU A 84 3.73 2.46 8.32
C LEU A 84 2.53 2.68 9.21
N TYR A 85 1.81 3.74 8.95
CA TYR A 85 0.62 4.13 9.72
C TYR A 85 -0.62 3.94 8.85
N LYS A 86 -1.70 3.47 9.45
CA LYS A 86 -2.96 3.27 8.76
C LYS A 86 -4.15 3.46 9.69
N VAL A 87 -5.10 4.27 9.27
CA VAL A 87 -6.41 4.36 9.91
C VAL A 87 -7.31 3.26 9.36
N LYS A 88 -7.89 2.47 10.24
CA LYS A 88 -8.93 1.50 9.90
C LYS A 88 -10.28 2.14 10.15
N HIS A 89 -11.17 2.03 9.15
CA HIS A 89 -12.53 2.52 9.23
C HIS A 89 -13.50 1.34 9.32
N ALA A 90 -14.52 1.48 10.15
CA ALA A 90 -15.64 0.58 10.22
C ALA A 90 -16.56 0.75 8.98
N ALA A 91 -17.55 -0.13 8.82
CA ALA A 91 -18.46 -0.11 7.68
C ALA A 91 -19.32 1.17 7.61
N ASP A 92 -19.53 1.85 8.73
CA ASP A 92 -20.24 3.12 8.86
C ASP A 92 -19.38 4.35 8.57
N GLY A 93 -18.08 4.14 8.28
CA GLY A 93 -17.11 5.21 8.03
C GLY A 93 -16.45 5.79 9.29
N SER A 94 -16.83 5.36 10.48
CA SER A 94 -16.17 5.75 11.73
C SER A 94 -14.76 5.16 11.83
N ILE A 95 -13.90 5.77 12.63
CA ILE A 95 -12.55 5.23 12.89
C ILE A 95 -12.67 4.05 13.84
N GLU A 96 -12.37 2.86 13.33
CA GLU A 96 -12.35 1.63 14.10
C GLU A 96 -11.04 1.50 14.90
N LYS A 97 -9.90 1.74 14.25
CA LYS A 97 -8.58 1.53 14.87
C LYS A 97 -7.47 2.29 14.15
N TYR A 98 -6.54 2.82 14.91
CA TYR A 98 -5.23 3.25 14.42
C TYR A 98 -4.27 2.06 14.41
N LYS A 99 -3.58 1.84 13.31
CA LYS A 99 -2.64 0.73 13.16
C LYS A 99 -1.28 1.23 12.73
N ALA A 100 -0.25 0.87 13.48
CA ALA A 100 1.14 1.03 13.08
C ALA A 100 1.75 -0.33 12.71
N ARG A 101 2.69 -0.34 11.78
CA ARG A 101 3.52 -1.51 11.45
C ARG A 101 4.96 -1.10 11.32
N PHE A 102 5.84 -1.86 11.96
CA PHE A 102 7.27 -1.71 11.81
C PHE A 102 7.78 -2.67 10.74
N VAL A 103 8.33 -2.13 9.65
CA VAL A 103 8.72 -2.94 8.48
C VAL A 103 10.16 -2.68 8.07
N ALA A 104 10.89 -3.72 7.72
CA ALA A 104 12.18 -3.61 7.07
C ALA A 104 12.00 -3.08 5.63
N ARG A 105 12.96 -2.29 5.16
CA ARG A 105 12.97 -1.78 3.79
C ARG A 105 13.56 -2.83 2.85
N GLY A 106 12.69 -3.58 2.16
CA GLY A 106 13.10 -4.68 1.28
C GLY A 106 14.13 -4.28 0.22
N PHE A 107 14.03 -3.06 -0.35
CA PHE A 107 15.00 -2.58 -1.33
C PHE A 107 16.43 -2.38 -0.79
N SER A 108 16.61 -2.36 0.52
CA SER A 108 17.93 -2.30 1.17
C SER A 108 18.49 -3.67 1.54
N GLN A 109 17.75 -4.74 1.31
CA GLN A 109 18.22 -6.11 1.50
C GLN A 109 19.11 -6.54 0.34
N LYS A 110 20.13 -7.34 0.64
CA LYS A 110 21.03 -7.94 -0.35
C LYS A 110 20.86 -9.43 -0.36
N GLU A 111 20.66 -9.99 -1.55
CA GLU A 111 20.63 -11.44 -1.78
C GLU A 111 21.95 -12.08 -1.37
N GLY A 112 21.88 -13.27 -0.79
CA GLY A 112 23.04 -14.00 -0.26
C GLY A 112 23.58 -13.47 1.09
N ILE A 113 23.03 -12.33 1.61
CA ILE A 113 23.43 -11.77 2.90
C ILE A 113 22.24 -11.63 3.84
N ASN A 114 21.13 -11.05 3.37
CA ASN A 114 19.94 -10.77 4.18
C ASN A 114 18.80 -11.76 3.90
N TYR A 115 18.86 -12.47 2.79
CA TYR A 115 17.96 -13.55 2.41
C TYR A 115 18.66 -14.46 1.38
N GLU A 116 18.35 -15.75 1.40
CA GLU A 116 18.92 -16.72 0.47
C GLU A 116 18.07 -16.82 -0.80
N GLU A 117 16.76 -16.83 -0.64
CA GLU A 117 15.81 -16.91 -1.76
C GLU A 117 14.47 -16.28 -1.37
N THR A 118 13.98 -15.35 -2.20
CA THR A 118 12.63 -14.81 -2.03
C THR A 118 11.74 -15.29 -3.17
N PHE A 119 11.46 -16.57 -3.19
CA PHE A 119 10.43 -17.08 -4.07
C PHE A 119 9.16 -17.40 -3.27
N ALA A 120 8.30 -16.41 -3.11
CA ALA A 120 6.91 -16.64 -2.79
C ALA A 120 6.08 -16.36 -4.05
N PRO A 121 5.68 -17.38 -4.82
CA PRO A 121 4.72 -17.18 -5.89
C PRO A 121 3.40 -16.73 -5.25
N VAL A 122 3.20 -15.43 -5.17
CA VAL A 122 1.93 -14.86 -4.68
C VAL A 122 0.92 -14.97 -5.82
N ALA A 123 0.21 -16.10 -5.87
CA ALA A 123 -0.95 -16.20 -6.72
C ALA A 123 -1.98 -15.14 -6.29
N ARG A 124 -2.48 -14.35 -7.24
CA ARG A 124 -3.51 -13.34 -6.94
C ARG A 124 -4.74 -14.05 -6.38
N TYR A 125 -5.31 -13.53 -5.31
CA TYR A 125 -6.53 -14.07 -4.70
C TYR A 125 -7.68 -14.25 -5.70
N THR A 126 -7.80 -13.36 -6.69
CA THR A 126 -8.75 -13.49 -7.79
C THR A 126 -8.50 -14.76 -8.61
N SER A 127 -7.26 -15.08 -8.94
CA SER A 127 -6.92 -16.28 -9.69
C SER A 127 -7.24 -17.56 -8.89
N ILE A 128 -6.91 -17.57 -7.60
CA ILE A 128 -7.23 -18.69 -6.71
C ILE A 128 -8.74 -18.91 -6.63
N ARG A 129 -9.52 -17.85 -6.40
CA ARG A 129 -10.98 -17.92 -6.33
C ARG A 129 -11.60 -18.38 -7.66
N THR A 130 -11.07 -17.91 -8.79
CA THR A 130 -11.55 -18.33 -10.12
C THR A 130 -11.32 -19.82 -10.33
N ILE A 131 -10.12 -20.32 -10.00
CA ILE A 131 -9.80 -21.75 -10.14
C ILE A 131 -10.70 -22.59 -9.24
N ILE A 132 -10.90 -22.19 -7.98
CA ILE A 132 -11.79 -22.89 -7.04
C ILE A 132 -13.22 -22.89 -7.55
N ALA A 133 -13.73 -21.78 -8.07
CA ALA A 133 -15.07 -21.68 -8.64
C ALA A 133 -15.26 -22.60 -9.84
N ILE A 134 -14.29 -22.62 -10.77
CA ILE A 134 -14.33 -23.51 -11.95
C ILE A 134 -14.26 -24.98 -11.49
N ALA A 135 -13.36 -25.32 -10.58
CA ALA A 135 -13.23 -26.67 -10.05
C ALA A 135 -14.52 -27.16 -9.40
N SER A 136 -15.20 -26.27 -8.64
CA SER A 136 -16.50 -26.57 -8.02
C SER A 136 -17.59 -26.84 -9.06
N ILE A 137 -17.69 -26.03 -10.12
CA ILE A 137 -18.66 -26.20 -11.21
C ILE A 137 -18.39 -27.50 -11.98
N MET A 138 -17.11 -27.79 -12.23
CA MET A 138 -16.68 -28.96 -13.02
C MET A 138 -16.58 -30.24 -12.19
N GLY A 139 -16.81 -30.19 -10.89
CA GLY A 139 -16.69 -31.34 -9.98
C GLY A 139 -15.27 -31.86 -9.82
N TRP A 140 -14.25 -31.01 -10.05
CA TRP A 140 -12.83 -31.39 -9.92
C TRP A 140 -12.42 -31.54 -8.45
N LYS A 141 -11.58 -32.52 -8.18
CA LYS A 141 -10.92 -32.65 -6.88
C LYS A 141 -9.69 -31.77 -6.87
N LEU A 142 -9.60 -30.90 -5.86
CA LEU A 142 -8.40 -30.11 -5.60
C LEU A 142 -7.52 -30.88 -4.61
N HIS A 143 -6.27 -31.05 -4.96
CA HIS A 143 -5.26 -31.73 -4.14
C HIS A 143 -4.22 -30.73 -3.65
#